data_3e23d0124768357c72652c0538ed4e96
#
_entry.id   3e23d0124768357c72652c0538ed4e96
#
_cell.length_a   1.000
_cell.length_b   1.000
_cell.length_c   1.000
_cell.angle_alpha   90.00
_cell.angle_beta   90.00
_cell.angle_gamma   90.00
#
_symmetry.space_group_name_H-M   'P 1'
#
loop_
_entity.id
_entity.type
_entity.pdbx_description
1 polymer ?
#
loop_
_entity_poly.entity_id
_entity_poly.type
_entity_poly.pdbx_seq_one_letter_code
_entity_poly.pdbx_strand_id
1 'polypeptide(L)'
;AQQAPDEVVLHGHSAAVHALADRLFERNIPHSWGEANDGRIAEVGGAVIFVTDGRTATQRAADTGIANVVLIDLALDYGTATRIALGAAINCFAPAVGAAIGLLQAAGFEVCRLGDTPGLAVMRTVAMLANEAADAVNQGVCDAAAADAAMKLGVNYPRGPLEWADRVGLPAICTVLNNLARFYGEDRYRVSPLIQQRVFAGKKIHD
;
A
#
# COMPACT_ATOMS: atom_id res chain seq x y z
N ALA A 1 12.06 2.81 22.35
CA ALA A 1 10.66 3.00 21.94
C ALA A 1 10.35 4.49 21.97
N GLN A 2 9.83 5.04 20.90
CA GLN A 2 9.34 6.40 20.89
C GLN A 2 8.02 6.46 21.67
N GLN A 3 7.79 7.56 22.38
CA GLN A 3 6.58 7.77 23.16
C GLN A 3 5.37 7.78 22.23
N ALA A 4 4.26 7.16 22.63
CA ALA A 4 3.02 7.22 21.88
C ALA A 4 2.61 8.70 21.70
N PRO A 5 2.19 9.10 20.52
CA PRO A 5 1.82 10.49 20.27
C PRO A 5 0.51 10.86 20.98
N ASP A 6 0.43 12.10 21.44
CA ASP A 6 -0.68 12.61 22.25
C ASP A 6 -2.02 12.73 21.49
N GLU A 7 -1.97 12.83 20.15
CA GLU A 7 -3.17 12.97 19.32
C GLU A 7 -3.01 12.20 18.01
N VAL A 8 -3.91 11.25 17.79
CA VAL A 8 -4.01 10.45 16.56
C VAL A 8 -5.38 10.70 15.93
N VAL A 9 -5.39 11.12 14.66
CA VAL A 9 -6.62 11.27 13.88
C VAL A 9 -6.60 10.26 12.74
N LEU A 10 -7.62 9.39 12.69
CA LEU A 10 -7.80 8.41 11.60
C LEU A 10 -8.77 8.95 10.56
N HIS A 11 -8.57 8.59 9.29
CA HIS A 11 -9.38 9.08 8.18
C HIS A 11 -9.78 7.95 7.23
N GLY A 12 -11.03 8.01 6.75
CA GLY A 12 -11.55 7.06 5.77
C GLY A 12 -11.89 5.69 6.37
N HIS A 13 -12.22 4.74 5.49
CA HIS A 13 -12.74 3.41 5.88
C HIS A 13 -12.04 2.26 5.15
N SER A 14 -10.76 2.44 4.78
CA SER A 14 -9.99 1.36 4.16
C SER A 14 -9.65 0.25 5.16
N ALA A 15 -9.30 -0.93 4.65
CA ALA A 15 -8.86 -2.04 5.49
C ALA A 15 -7.66 -1.68 6.37
N ALA A 16 -6.75 -0.83 5.88
CA ALA A 16 -5.61 -0.34 6.64
C ALA A 16 -6.04 0.53 7.84
N VAL A 17 -7.04 1.40 7.63
CA VAL A 17 -7.57 2.29 8.67
C VAL A 17 -8.28 1.50 9.74
N HIS A 18 -9.20 0.60 9.37
CA HIS A 18 -9.92 -0.24 10.33
C HIS A 18 -8.97 -1.09 11.16
N ALA A 19 -8.01 -1.77 10.52
CA ALA A 19 -7.04 -2.56 11.24
C ALA A 19 -6.15 -1.72 12.18
N LEU A 20 -5.80 -0.49 11.77
CA LEU A 20 -5.06 0.44 12.63
C LEU A 20 -5.92 0.86 13.83
N ALA A 21 -7.20 1.22 13.62
CA ALA A 21 -8.13 1.58 14.68
C ALA A 21 -8.30 0.44 15.70
N ASP A 22 -8.53 -0.79 15.23
CA ASP A 22 -8.66 -1.97 16.09
C ASP A 22 -7.42 -2.18 16.97
N ARG A 23 -6.23 -2.08 16.37
CA ARG A 23 -4.96 -2.22 17.09
C ARG A 23 -4.74 -1.12 18.12
N LEU A 24 -5.12 0.12 17.82
CA LEU A 24 -5.03 1.23 18.77
C LEU A 24 -6.00 1.03 19.91
N PHE A 25 -7.23 0.60 19.61
CA PHE A 25 -8.24 0.29 20.61
C PHE A 25 -7.80 -0.81 21.58
N GLU A 26 -7.32 -1.94 21.05
CA GLU A 26 -6.80 -3.07 21.85
C GLU A 26 -5.64 -2.67 22.79
N ARG A 27 -4.90 -1.61 22.45
CA ARG A 27 -3.76 -1.11 23.22
C ARG A 27 -4.06 0.12 24.07
N ASN A 28 -5.36 0.48 24.16
CA ASN A 28 -5.83 1.66 24.89
C ASN A 28 -5.14 2.96 24.44
N ILE A 29 -4.87 3.11 23.14
CA ILE A 29 -4.29 4.33 22.56
C ILE A 29 -5.44 5.22 22.08
N PRO A 30 -5.59 6.42 22.65
CA PRO A 30 -6.65 7.35 22.25
C PRO A 30 -6.49 7.76 20.78
N HIS A 31 -7.59 7.78 20.06
CA HIS A 31 -7.65 8.29 18.70
C HIS A 31 -9.03 8.86 18.39
N SER A 32 -9.08 9.75 17.44
CA SER A 32 -10.31 10.35 16.93
C SER A 32 -10.48 10.07 15.43
N TRP A 33 -11.66 10.35 14.92
CA TRP A 33 -11.95 10.23 13.49
C TRP A 33 -12.07 11.61 12.86
N GLY A 34 -11.41 11.82 11.73
CA GLY A 34 -11.46 13.01 10.92
C GLY A 34 -12.11 12.76 9.56
N GLU A 35 -12.52 13.82 8.91
CA GLU A 35 -13.13 13.78 7.57
C GLU A 35 -12.10 14.27 6.53
N ALA A 36 -11.36 13.35 5.91
CA ALA A 36 -10.48 13.68 4.79
C ALA A 36 -10.76 12.72 3.62
N ASN A 37 -10.86 13.27 2.41
CA ASN A 37 -11.21 12.54 1.19
C ASN A 37 -10.03 12.43 0.20
N ASP A 38 -8.79 12.71 0.65
CA ASP A 38 -7.58 12.68 -0.17
C ASP A 38 -6.82 11.34 -0.11
N GLY A 39 -7.39 10.36 0.61
CA GLY A 39 -6.84 9.02 0.77
C GLY A 39 -5.79 8.91 1.89
N ARG A 40 -5.62 9.95 2.74
CA ARG A 40 -4.85 9.80 3.97
C ARG A 40 -5.52 8.78 4.90
N ILE A 41 -4.72 8.09 5.68
CA ILE A 41 -5.22 7.09 6.62
C ILE A 41 -5.09 7.53 8.08
N ALA A 42 -4.09 8.36 8.39
CA ALA A 42 -3.89 8.90 9.74
C ALA A 42 -3.10 10.21 9.69
N GLU A 43 -3.30 11.01 10.74
CA GLU A 43 -2.46 12.15 11.08
C GLU A 43 -1.93 12.00 12.50
N VAL A 44 -0.66 12.38 12.72
CA VAL A 44 -0.01 12.26 14.02
C VAL A 44 1.24 13.12 14.10
N GLY A 45 1.36 13.97 15.09
CA GLY A 45 2.56 14.80 15.33
C GLY A 45 3.01 15.61 14.10
N GLY A 46 2.05 16.08 13.30
CA GLY A 46 2.28 16.81 12.06
C GLY A 46 2.59 15.92 10.84
N ALA A 47 2.71 14.61 10.97
CA ALA A 47 2.81 13.69 9.85
C ALA A 47 1.42 13.38 9.27
N VAL A 48 1.35 13.26 7.95
CA VAL A 48 0.17 12.77 7.22
C VAL A 48 0.54 11.46 6.56
N ILE A 49 -0.15 10.39 6.97
CA ILE A 49 0.19 9.01 6.59
C ILE A 49 -0.77 8.52 5.50
N PHE A 50 -0.19 7.88 4.48
CA PHE A 50 -0.92 7.26 3.37
C PHE A 50 -0.42 5.82 3.16
N VAL A 51 -1.25 4.97 2.59
CA VAL A 51 -0.76 3.75 1.94
C VAL A 51 -0.14 4.14 0.59
N THR A 52 0.98 3.52 0.23
CA THR A 52 1.63 3.81 -1.04
C THR A 52 0.72 3.49 -2.23
N ASP A 53 0.71 4.37 -3.22
CA ASP A 53 -0.02 4.23 -4.48
C ASP A 53 0.91 4.16 -5.71
N GLY A 54 2.18 3.89 -5.47
CA GLY A 54 3.20 3.82 -6.53
C GLY A 54 4.00 5.11 -6.72
N ARG A 55 3.56 6.25 -6.17
CA ARG A 55 4.36 7.49 -6.10
C ARG A 55 5.38 7.38 -4.98
N THR A 56 6.44 8.21 -5.04
CA THR A 56 7.25 8.51 -3.86
C THR A 56 6.48 9.40 -2.89
N ALA A 57 6.86 9.40 -1.62
CA ALA A 57 6.31 10.34 -0.64
C ALA A 57 6.60 11.80 -1.04
N THR A 58 7.79 12.07 -1.58
CA THR A 58 8.18 13.40 -2.09
C THR A 58 7.29 13.84 -3.25
N GLN A 59 7.03 12.94 -4.22
CA GLN A 59 6.12 13.25 -5.32
C GLN A 59 4.70 13.53 -4.81
N ARG A 60 4.20 12.69 -3.90
CA ARG A 60 2.87 12.89 -3.32
C ARG A 60 2.78 14.21 -2.55
N ALA A 61 3.82 14.57 -1.80
CA ALA A 61 3.91 15.86 -1.11
C ALA A 61 3.81 17.05 -2.10
N ALA A 62 4.54 16.97 -3.21
CA ALA A 62 4.48 18.00 -4.25
C ALA A 62 3.11 18.10 -4.92
N ASP A 63 2.50 16.95 -5.25
CA ASP A 63 1.19 16.90 -5.91
C ASP A 63 0.04 17.42 -5.03
N THR A 64 0.14 17.24 -3.71
CA THR A 64 -0.92 17.57 -2.75
C THR A 64 -0.69 18.85 -1.97
N GLY A 65 0.52 19.39 -1.97
CA GLY A 65 0.92 20.53 -1.12
C GLY A 65 1.09 20.17 0.37
N ILE A 66 1.05 18.88 0.72
CA ILE A 66 1.21 18.41 2.11
C ILE A 66 2.69 18.25 2.43
N ALA A 67 3.18 18.99 3.44
CA ALA A 67 4.62 19.05 3.74
C ALA A 67 5.21 17.74 4.30
N ASN A 68 4.50 17.09 5.22
CA ASN A 68 5.02 15.95 6.00
C ASN A 68 4.35 14.64 5.59
N VAL A 69 4.51 14.26 4.33
CA VAL A 69 3.97 13.00 3.81
C VAL A 69 4.82 11.82 4.24
N VAL A 70 4.16 10.83 4.81
CA VAL A 70 4.72 9.52 5.15
C VAL A 70 3.90 8.45 4.44
N LEU A 71 4.56 7.54 3.76
CA LEU A 71 3.93 6.38 3.13
C LEU A 71 4.18 5.13 3.96
N ILE A 72 3.14 4.33 4.16
CA ILE A 72 3.30 2.95 4.62
C ILE A 72 3.11 1.99 3.44
N ASP A 73 3.74 0.85 3.54
CA ASP A 73 3.64 -0.19 2.51
C ASP A 73 2.34 -0.98 2.63
N LEU A 74 2.04 -1.76 1.60
CA LEU A 74 0.98 -2.74 1.63
C LEU A 74 1.28 -3.81 2.70
N ALA A 75 0.32 -4.06 3.58
CA ALA A 75 0.23 -5.32 4.29
C ALA A 75 -0.93 -6.11 3.68
N LEU A 76 -0.68 -7.37 3.31
CA LEU A 76 -1.72 -8.24 2.73
C LEU A 76 -2.85 -8.53 3.72
N ASP A 77 -2.54 -8.40 4.99
CA ASP A 77 -3.47 -8.39 6.11
C ASP A 77 -2.93 -7.48 7.22
N TYR A 78 -3.48 -6.27 7.32
CA TYR A 78 -3.04 -5.29 8.32
C TYR A 78 -3.41 -5.70 9.76
N GLY A 79 -4.42 -6.54 9.95
CA GLY A 79 -4.82 -7.04 11.27
C GLY A 79 -3.79 -8.00 11.89
N THR A 80 -3.19 -8.86 11.08
CA THR A 80 -2.26 -9.90 11.54
C THR A 80 -0.80 -9.59 11.27
N ALA A 81 -0.49 -8.59 10.44
CA ALA A 81 0.88 -8.21 10.12
C ALA A 81 1.65 -7.77 11.38
N THR A 82 2.84 -8.31 11.55
CA THR A 82 3.76 -7.94 12.66
C THR A 82 4.75 -6.85 12.25
N ARG A 83 4.93 -6.64 10.94
CA ARG A 83 5.93 -5.72 10.40
C ARG A 83 5.30 -4.85 9.30
N ILE A 84 5.71 -3.58 9.25
CA ILE A 84 5.30 -2.63 8.22
C ILE A 84 6.51 -1.83 7.74
N ALA A 85 6.61 -1.61 6.42
CA ALA A 85 7.62 -0.70 5.89
C ALA A 85 7.06 0.72 5.79
N LEU A 86 7.96 1.71 5.92
CA LEU A 86 7.63 3.13 5.90
C LEU A 86 8.68 3.89 5.08
N GLY A 87 8.24 4.80 4.22
CA GLY A 87 9.05 5.80 3.52
C GLY A 87 8.50 7.20 3.79
N ALA A 88 9.36 8.21 3.81
CA ALA A 88 8.96 9.59 4.05
C ALA A 88 9.50 10.52 2.97
N ALA A 89 8.79 11.61 2.69
CA ALA A 89 9.24 12.63 1.77
C ALA A 89 10.60 13.21 2.21
N ILE A 90 11.44 13.57 1.25
CA ILE A 90 12.81 14.09 1.50
C ILE A 90 12.77 15.30 2.45
N ASN A 91 11.77 16.18 2.28
CA ASN A 91 11.61 17.38 3.10
C ASN A 91 10.73 17.16 4.33
N CYS A 92 10.35 15.93 4.63
CA CYS A 92 9.53 15.63 5.81
C CYS A 92 10.31 15.94 7.09
N PHE A 93 9.68 16.68 7.99
CA PHE A 93 10.29 17.08 9.26
C PHE A 93 10.57 15.84 10.12
N ALA A 94 11.81 15.72 10.61
CA ALA A 94 12.24 14.53 11.33
C ALA A 94 11.36 14.15 12.55
N PRO A 95 10.89 15.08 13.39
CA PRO A 95 9.93 14.78 14.44
C PRO A 95 8.59 14.19 13.93
N ALA A 96 8.08 14.67 12.77
CA ALA A 96 6.87 14.10 12.17
C ALA A 96 7.09 12.64 11.71
N VAL A 97 8.24 12.34 11.10
CA VAL A 97 8.61 10.96 10.79
C VAL A 97 8.68 10.12 12.07
N GLY A 98 9.27 10.68 13.12
CA GLY A 98 9.35 10.05 14.44
C GLY A 98 7.98 9.73 15.03
N ALA A 99 7.03 10.67 14.93
CA ALA A 99 5.65 10.48 15.39
C ALA A 99 4.92 9.38 14.61
N ALA A 100 5.08 9.32 13.28
CA ALA A 100 4.52 8.27 12.45
C ALA A 100 5.09 6.88 12.82
N ILE A 101 6.41 6.78 13.03
CA ILE A 101 7.05 5.54 13.50
C ILE A 101 6.52 5.16 14.89
N GLY A 102 6.42 6.13 15.81
CA GLY A 102 5.89 5.91 17.16
C GLY A 102 4.46 5.38 17.15
N LEU A 103 3.59 5.95 16.31
CA LEU A 103 2.21 5.46 16.12
C LEU A 103 2.18 4.00 15.67
N LEU A 104 2.95 3.65 14.63
CA LEU A 104 2.97 2.28 14.11
C LEU A 104 3.54 1.28 15.12
N GLN A 105 4.58 1.67 15.86
CA GLN A 105 5.14 0.85 16.94
C GLN A 105 4.13 0.68 18.09
N ALA A 106 3.45 1.75 18.47
CA ALA A 106 2.40 1.71 19.48
C ALA A 106 1.23 0.82 19.03
N ALA A 107 0.90 0.79 17.74
CA ALA A 107 -0.06 -0.14 17.14
C ALA A 107 0.46 -1.59 17.04
N GLY A 108 1.70 -1.86 17.50
CA GLY A 108 2.29 -3.21 17.57
C GLY A 108 3.01 -3.68 16.31
N PHE A 109 3.35 -2.76 15.42
CA PHE A 109 4.19 -3.10 14.26
C PHE A 109 5.68 -2.96 14.58
N GLU A 110 6.49 -3.88 14.08
CA GLU A 110 7.90 -3.64 13.84
C GLU A 110 8.03 -2.78 12.57
N VAL A 111 8.62 -1.58 12.69
CA VAL A 111 8.72 -0.64 11.59
C VAL A 111 10.05 -0.76 10.87
N CYS A 112 10.01 -1.06 9.56
CA CYS A 112 11.16 -1.05 8.68
C CYS A 112 11.20 0.27 7.92
N ARG A 113 12.17 1.13 8.19
CA ARG A 113 12.35 2.37 7.45
C ARG A 113 13.05 2.10 6.12
N LEU A 114 12.40 2.47 5.02
CA LEU A 114 12.94 2.44 3.67
C LEU A 114 13.29 3.86 3.19
N GLY A 115 14.08 3.95 2.12
CA GLY A 115 14.20 5.18 1.34
C GLY A 115 12.87 5.55 0.68
N ASP A 116 12.78 6.80 0.20
CA ASP A 116 11.60 7.28 -0.53
C ASP A 116 11.54 6.67 -1.93
N THR A 117 11.11 5.43 -2.00
CA THR A 117 11.09 4.60 -3.22
C THR A 117 9.66 4.45 -3.75
N PRO A 118 9.44 4.60 -5.07
CA PRO A 118 8.11 4.43 -5.67
C PRO A 118 7.52 3.06 -5.39
N GLY A 119 6.32 3.03 -4.82
CA GLY A 119 5.59 1.81 -4.48
C GLY A 119 6.17 1.01 -3.32
N LEU A 120 7.20 1.53 -2.64
CA LEU A 120 7.93 0.86 -1.56
C LEU A 120 8.38 -0.57 -1.94
N ALA A 121 8.18 -1.59 -1.10
CA ALA A 121 8.64 -2.95 -1.36
C ALA A 121 7.50 -3.91 -1.68
N VAL A 122 6.55 -4.06 -0.76
CA VAL A 122 5.48 -5.08 -0.89
C VAL A 122 4.48 -4.70 -1.97
N MET A 123 3.98 -3.46 -1.95
CA MET A 123 3.01 -3.00 -2.97
C MET A 123 3.59 -3.11 -4.37
N ARG A 124 4.82 -2.65 -4.57
CA ARG A 124 5.50 -2.74 -5.86
C ARG A 124 5.65 -4.19 -6.32
N THR A 125 6.08 -5.08 -5.42
CA THR A 125 6.26 -6.51 -5.74
C THR A 125 4.93 -7.16 -6.09
N VAL A 126 3.89 -6.96 -5.29
CA VAL A 126 2.55 -7.53 -5.55
C VAL A 126 1.98 -7.01 -6.86
N ALA A 127 2.09 -5.71 -7.13
CA ALA A 127 1.59 -5.12 -8.37
C ALA A 127 2.32 -5.70 -9.60
N MET A 128 3.64 -5.87 -9.54
CA MET A 128 4.42 -6.46 -10.63
C MET A 128 4.11 -7.93 -10.85
N LEU A 129 4.03 -8.73 -9.77
CA LEU A 129 3.67 -10.14 -9.88
C LEU A 129 2.27 -10.33 -10.49
N ALA A 130 1.32 -9.51 -10.07
CA ALA A 130 -0.03 -9.53 -10.62
C ALA A 130 -0.03 -9.14 -12.11
N ASN A 131 0.77 -8.14 -12.48
CA ASN A 131 0.88 -7.67 -13.86
C ASN A 131 1.44 -8.75 -14.80
N GLU A 132 2.53 -9.40 -14.42
CA GLU A 132 3.15 -10.49 -15.19
C GLU A 132 2.21 -11.70 -15.31
N ALA A 133 1.54 -12.09 -14.22
CA ALA A 133 0.57 -13.17 -14.26
C ALA A 133 -0.64 -12.85 -15.15
N ALA A 134 -1.12 -11.59 -15.09
CA ALA A 134 -2.20 -11.13 -15.95
C ALA A 134 -1.80 -11.09 -17.44
N ASP A 135 -0.55 -10.75 -17.75
CA ASP A 135 -0.06 -10.80 -19.13
C ASP A 135 0.04 -12.26 -19.64
N ALA A 136 0.46 -13.20 -18.82
CA ALA A 136 0.45 -14.63 -19.20
C ALA A 136 -0.98 -15.11 -19.53
N VAL A 137 -1.96 -14.75 -18.74
CA VAL A 137 -3.38 -15.06 -19.00
C VAL A 137 -3.86 -14.34 -20.27
N ASN A 138 -3.55 -13.07 -20.43
CA ASN A 138 -3.92 -12.29 -21.61
C ASN A 138 -3.37 -12.85 -22.93
N GLN A 139 -2.19 -13.44 -22.88
CA GLN A 139 -1.54 -14.09 -24.02
C GLN A 139 -2.00 -15.55 -24.24
N GLY A 140 -2.90 -16.06 -23.40
CA GLY A 140 -3.42 -17.42 -23.55
C GLY A 140 -2.44 -18.53 -23.13
N VAL A 141 -1.41 -18.22 -22.35
CA VAL A 141 -0.46 -19.20 -21.81
C VAL A 141 -1.15 -20.15 -20.83
N CYS A 142 -2.02 -19.60 -19.99
CA CYS A 142 -2.81 -20.34 -19.01
C CYS A 142 -4.04 -19.51 -18.61
N ASP A 143 -4.98 -20.11 -17.86
CA ASP A 143 -6.05 -19.37 -17.19
C ASP A 143 -5.57 -18.78 -15.84
N ALA A 144 -6.40 -17.94 -15.22
CA ALA A 144 -6.06 -17.24 -13.97
C ALA A 144 -5.81 -18.23 -12.82
N ALA A 145 -6.61 -19.30 -12.73
CA ALA A 145 -6.48 -20.30 -11.67
C ALA A 145 -5.18 -21.11 -11.82
N ALA A 146 -4.79 -21.42 -13.05
CA ALA A 146 -3.54 -22.11 -13.33
C ALA A 146 -2.32 -21.23 -13.05
N ALA A 147 -2.36 -19.93 -13.38
CA ALA A 147 -1.31 -18.97 -13.04
C ALA A 147 -1.09 -18.90 -11.52
N ASP A 148 -2.16 -18.78 -10.76
CA ASP A 148 -2.10 -18.74 -9.29
C ASP A 148 -1.62 -20.08 -8.69
N ALA A 149 -2.08 -21.21 -9.21
CA ALA A 149 -1.64 -22.53 -8.78
C ALA A 149 -0.14 -22.75 -9.04
N ALA A 150 0.37 -22.34 -10.19
CA ALA A 150 1.78 -22.44 -10.54
C ALA A 150 2.67 -21.70 -9.53
N MET A 151 2.28 -20.50 -9.12
CA MET A 151 3.04 -19.70 -8.15
C MET A 151 2.91 -20.26 -6.72
N LYS A 152 1.75 -20.75 -6.33
CA LYS A 152 1.57 -21.42 -5.02
C LYS A 152 2.39 -22.70 -4.91
N LEU A 153 2.38 -23.52 -5.93
CA LEU A 153 3.04 -24.85 -5.93
C LEU A 153 4.52 -24.76 -6.30
N GLY A 154 4.89 -23.88 -7.24
CA GLY A 154 6.26 -23.77 -7.73
C GLY A 154 7.21 -22.99 -6.85
N VAL A 155 6.73 -21.92 -6.21
CA VAL A 155 7.54 -21.02 -5.36
C VAL A 155 7.00 -20.87 -3.94
N ASN A 156 6.02 -21.69 -3.58
CA ASN A 156 5.44 -21.75 -2.23
C ASN A 156 4.85 -20.42 -1.75
N TYR A 157 4.22 -19.66 -2.64
CA TYR A 157 3.50 -18.46 -2.24
C TYR A 157 2.24 -18.82 -1.45
N PRO A 158 1.89 -18.07 -0.40
CA PRO A 158 0.70 -18.33 0.40
C PRO A 158 -0.60 -18.06 -0.37
N ARG A 159 -0.53 -17.25 -1.43
CA ARG A 159 -1.61 -16.94 -2.37
C ARG A 159 -1.04 -16.75 -3.76
N GLY A 160 -1.89 -16.94 -4.77
CA GLY A 160 -1.51 -16.61 -6.14
C GLY A 160 -1.45 -15.09 -6.38
N PRO A 161 -0.67 -14.65 -7.37
CA PRO A 161 -0.52 -13.23 -7.69
C PRO A 161 -1.83 -12.55 -8.12
N LEU A 162 -2.71 -13.27 -8.81
CA LEU A 162 -4.01 -12.74 -9.24
C LEU A 162 -5.04 -12.75 -8.10
N GLU A 163 -4.99 -13.73 -7.20
CA GLU A 163 -5.74 -13.71 -5.94
C GLU A 163 -5.34 -12.50 -5.07
N TRP A 164 -4.05 -12.15 -5.03
CA TRP A 164 -3.60 -10.94 -4.34
C TRP A 164 -4.12 -9.67 -5.01
N ALA A 165 -4.07 -9.61 -6.34
CA ALA A 165 -4.57 -8.46 -7.09
C ALA A 165 -6.05 -8.21 -6.84
N ASP A 166 -6.87 -9.26 -6.84
CA ASP A 166 -8.30 -9.17 -6.54
C ASP A 166 -8.58 -8.73 -5.10
N ARG A 167 -7.71 -9.11 -4.15
CA ARG A 167 -7.84 -8.72 -2.74
C ARG A 167 -7.41 -7.27 -2.49
N VAL A 168 -6.34 -6.81 -3.13
CA VAL A 168 -5.88 -5.41 -3.07
C VAL A 168 -6.85 -4.49 -3.80
N GLY A 169 -7.45 -5.00 -4.87
CA GLY A 169 -8.32 -4.28 -5.79
C GLY A 169 -7.59 -3.85 -7.07
N LEU A 170 -8.09 -4.27 -8.20
CA LEU A 170 -7.47 -4.00 -9.50
C LEU A 170 -7.30 -2.49 -9.80
N PRO A 171 -8.23 -1.58 -9.41
CA PRO A 171 -7.99 -0.14 -9.59
C PRO A 171 -6.75 0.36 -8.85
N ALA A 172 -6.47 -0.14 -7.64
CA ALA A 172 -5.27 0.22 -6.88
C ALA A 172 -4.01 -0.32 -7.55
N ILE A 173 -4.00 -1.59 -7.98
CA ILE A 173 -2.89 -2.20 -8.73
C ILE A 173 -2.61 -1.41 -10.01
N CYS A 174 -3.65 -1.07 -10.79
CA CYS A 174 -3.52 -0.27 -12.01
C CYS A 174 -2.91 1.11 -11.72
N THR A 175 -3.36 1.78 -10.66
CA THR A 175 -2.81 3.07 -10.23
C THR A 175 -1.33 2.97 -9.88
N VAL A 176 -0.94 1.96 -9.10
CA VAL A 176 0.46 1.71 -8.73
C VAL A 176 1.32 1.51 -9.95
N LEU A 177 0.92 0.62 -10.88
CA LEU A 177 1.67 0.36 -12.10
C LEU A 177 1.82 1.61 -12.99
N ASN A 178 0.76 2.38 -13.16
CA ASN A 178 0.81 3.64 -13.92
C ASN A 178 1.76 4.66 -13.27
N ASN A 179 1.77 4.78 -11.96
CA ASN A 179 2.69 5.67 -11.25
C ASN A 179 4.14 5.20 -11.35
N LEU A 180 4.38 3.89 -11.27
CA LEU A 180 5.70 3.31 -11.51
C LEU A 180 6.18 3.54 -12.95
N ALA A 181 5.31 3.30 -13.95
CA ALA A 181 5.62 3.55 -15.35
C ALA A 181 5.97 5.02 -15.60
N ARG A 182 5.20 5.94 -15.03
CA ARG A 182 5.48 7.38 -15.14
C ARG A 182 6.82 7.78 -14.51
N PHE A 183 7.15 7.17 -13.36
CA PHE A 183 8.37 7.50 -12.63
C PHE A 183 9.63 6.94 -13.31
N TYR A 184 9.59 5.67 -13.73
CA TYR A 184 10.77 5.00 -14.29
C TYR A 184 10.89 5.12 -15.81
N GLY A 185 9.77 5.34 -16.52
CA GLY A 185 9.77 5.37 -18.00
C GLY A 185 10.10 4.04 -18.65
N GLU A 186 9.86 2.91 -17.95
CA GLU A 186 10.21 1.57 -18.41
C GLU A 186 8.96 0.76 -18.78
N ASP A 187 9.03 0.03 -19.89
CA ASP A 187 7.94 -0.80 -20.42
C ASP A 187 7.51 -1.92 -19.47
N ARG A 188 8.40 -2.36 -18.57
CA ARG A 188 8.08 -3.39 -17.56
C ARG A 188 6.91 -3.01 -16.65
N TYR A 189 6.63 -1.71 -16.51
CA TYR A 189 5.52 -1.21 -15.70
C TYR A 189 4.25 -0.96 -16.51
N ARG A 190 4.25 -1.26 -17.81
CA ARG A 190 3.05 -1.21 -18.64
C ARG A 190 1.95 -2.10 -18.04
N VAL A 191 0.79 -1.51 -17.80
CA VAL A 191 -0.33 -2.28 -17.24
C VAL A 191 -0.83 -3.31 -18.25
N SER A 192 -0.97 -4.55 -17.83
CA SER A 192 -1.52 -5.63 -18.63
C SER A 192 -2.90 -5.26 -19.19
N PRO A 193 -3.17 -5.52 -20.49
CA PRO A 193 -4.49 -5.29 -21.07
C PRO A 193 -5.62 -5.98 -20.30
N LEU A 194 -5.38 -7.17 -19.75
CA LEU A 194 -6.37 -7.88 -18.94
C LEU A 194 -6.74 -7.07 -17.69
N ILE A 195 -5.76 -6.54 -16.94
CA ILE A 195 -6.03 -5.71 -15.75
C ILE A 195 -6.85 -4.48 -16.16
N GLN A 196 -6.46 -3.78 -17.24
CA GLN A 196 -7.18 -2.59 -17.70
C GLN A 196 -8.62 -2.90 -18.05
N GLN A 197 -8.86 -3.97 -18.82
CA GLN A 197 -10.21 -4.39 -19.22
C GLN A 197 -11.08 -4.75 -18.01
N ARG A 198 -10.51 -5.45 -17.02
CA ARG A 198 -11.24 -5.80 -15.79
C ARG A 198 -11.57 -4.56 -14.97
N VAL A 199 -10.64 -3.60 -14.86
CA VAL A 199 -10.89 -2.32 -14.18
C VAL A 199 -12.03 -1.55 -14.85
N PHE A 200 -12.02 -1.42 -16.19
CA PHE A 200 -13.09 -0.74 -16.93
C PHE A 200 -14.43 -1.47 -16.81
N ALA A 201 -14.42 -2.78 -16.72
CA ALA A 201 -15.63 -3.59 -16.54
C ALA A 201 -16.15 -3.64 -15.10
N GLY A 202 -15.40 -3.11 -14.12
CA GLY A 202 -15.72 -3.22 -12.69
C GLY A 202 -15.70 -4.64 -12.17
N LYS A 203 -14.85 -5.51 -12.77
CA LYS A 203 -14.75 -6.95 -12.46
C LYS A 203 -13.43 -7.29 -11.81
N LYS A 204 -13.40 -8.43 -11.11
CA LYS A 204 -12.17 -9.09 -10.65
C LYS A 204 -11.56 -9.94 -11.75
N ILE A 205 -10.34 -10.41 -11.55
CA ILE A 205 -9.69 -11.34 -12.49
C ILE A 205 -10.44 -12.68 -12.51
N HIS A 206 -10.88 -13.16 -11.34
CA HIS A 206 -11.53 -14.48 -11.19
C HIS A 206 -13.06 -14.46 -11.39
N ASP A 207 -13.64 -13.30 -11.76
CA ASP A 207 -15.04 -13.22 -12.20
C ASP A 207 -15.11 -13.67 -13.69
#